data_a1c5d4f22d91f7b71a93e43605926483
#
_entry.id   a1c5d4f22d91f7b71a93e43605926483
#
_cell.length_a   1.000
_cell.length_b   1.000
_cell.length_c   1.000
_cell.angle_alpha   90.00
_cell.angle_beta   90.00
_cell.angle_gamma   90.00
#
_symmetry.space_group_name_H-M   'P 1'
#
loop_
_entity.id
_entity.type
_entity.pdbx_description
1 polymer ?
#
loop_
_entity_poly.entity_id
_entity_poly.type
_entity_poly.pdbx_seq_one_letter_code
_entity_poly.pdbx_strand_id
1 'polypeptide(L)'
;MKNDMQALRHKLERRKGQRNQLQKVIDRLETQIRTNKRNFIRHEKALQIVKHVGLKTQKQLEYHLAEQVSLAMDAVFDDPYRLKVDFLEKRGKTEVELLFTRRGMEFPPIGSAGGGAIDVASVALRVAYWSMRRDKKARPLLLLDEPFSQLKGEDANRRALSIIQELSHKLKLQIIMVSDERVPREDIMNNADKVFQVVQGKDGISQINVL
;
A
#
# COMPACT_ATOMS: atom_id res chain seq x y z
N MET A 1 -36.83 -6.42 -80.11
CA MET A 1 -37.78 -6.84 -79.01
C MET A 1 -37.31 -8.02 -78.13
N LYS A 2 -36.90 -9.21 -78.66
CA LYS A 2 -36.43 -10.30 -77.80
C LYS A 2 -35.13 -9.98 -77.07
N ASN A 3 -34.14 -9.30 -77.66
CA ASN A 3 -32.89 -8.92 -77.08
C ASN A 3 -33.08 -7.84 -75.93
N ASP A 4 -34.02 -6.92 -76.15
CA ASP A 4 -34.28 -5.85 -75.14
C ASP A 4 -34.91 -6.41 -73.88
N MET A 5 -35.78 -7.39 -73.99
CA MET A 5 -36.37 -8.13 -72.88
C MET A 5 -35.35 -8.91 -72.05
N GLN A 6 -34.36 -9.51 -72.75
CA GLN A 6 -33.26 -10.23 -72.07
C GLN A 6 -32.33 -9.25 -71.31
N ALA A 7 -31.98 -8.13 -71.94
CA ALA A 7 -31.19 -7.09 -71.32
C ALA A 7 -31.89 -6.50 -70.04
N LEU A 8 -33.21 -6.29 -70.13
CA LEU A 8 -34.00 -5.81 -69.02
C LEU A 8 -34.05 -6.80 -67.85
N ARG A 9 -34.19 -8.11 -68.15
CA ARG A 9 -34.14 -9.19 -67.15
C ARG A 9 -32.79 -9.24 -66.46
N HIS A 10 -31.67 -9.21 -67.20
CA HIS A 10 -30.33 -9.17 -66.66
C HIS A 10 -30.11 -7.95 -65.69
N LYS A 11 -30.58 -6.78 -66.11
CA LYS A 11 -30.47 -5.57 -65.34
C LYS A 11 -31.30 -5.67 -64.03
N LEU A 12 -32.50 -6.29 -64.10
CA LEU A 12 -33.34 -6.52 -62.93
C LEU A 12 -32.70 -7.50 -61.94
N GLU A 13 -32.21 -8.64 -62.43
CA GLU A 13 -31.55 -9.64 -61.60
C GLU A 13 -30.27 -9.09 -60.93
N ARG A 14 -29.48 -8.30 -61.63
CA ARG A 14 -28.31 -7.61 -61.09
C ARG A 14 -28.72 -6.65 -59.95
N ARG A 15 -29.77 -5.85 -60.14
CA ARG A 15 -30.26 -4.95 -59.10
C ARG A 15 -30.84 -5.68 -57.90
N LYS A 16 -31.56 -6.78 -58.11
CA LYS A 16 -32.04 -7.65 -57.03
C LYS A 16 -30.87 -8.24 -56.22
N GLY A 17 -29.82 -8.73 -56.93
CA GLY A 17 -28.61 -9.22 -56.31
C GLY A 17 -27.92 -8.16 -55.43
N GLN A 18 -27.76 -6.95 -55.95
CA GLN A 18 -27.18 -5.82 -55.23
C GLN A 18 -28.04 -5.44 -53.99
N ARG A 19 -29.37 -5.34 -54.14
CA ARG A 19 -30.27 -5.07 -53.03
C ARG A 19 -30.16 -6.13 -51.95
N ASN A 20 -30.17 -7.42 -52.31
CA ASN A 20 -30.07 -8.51 -51.36
C ASN A 20 -28.72 -8.52 -50.64
N GLN A 21 -27.64 -8.15 -51.31
CA GLN A 21 -26.33 -8.01 -50.73
C GLN A 21 -26.29 -6.83 -49.72
N LEU A 22 -26.84 -5.68 -50.10
CA LEU A 22 -26.94 -4.52 -49.20
C LEU A 22 -27.81 -4.84 -47.97
N GLN A 23 -28.94 -5.54 -48.15
CA GLN A 23 -29.78 -5.95 -47.02
C GLN A 23 -29.01 -6.83 -46.04
N LYS A 24 -28.25 -7.81 -46.50
CA LYS A 24 -27.38 -8.65 -45.66
C LYS A 24 -26.34 -7.84 -44.89
N VAL A 25 -25.77 -6.81 -45.52
CA VAL A 25 -24.81 -5.89 -44.85
C VAL A 25 -25.52 -5.08 -43.79
N ILE A 26 -26.70 -4.54 -44.06
CA ILE A 26 -27.51 -3.79 -43.08
C ILE A 26 -27.82 -4.66 -41.85
N ASP A 27 -28.36 -5.87 -42.07
CA ASP A 27 -28.71 -6.81 -41.00
C ASP A 27 -27.51 -7.16 -40.13
N ARG A 28 -26.35 -7.35 -40.75
CA ARG A 28 -25.07 -7.59 -40.07
C ARG A 28 -24.65 -6.38 -39.23
N LEU A 29 -24.70 -5.19 -39.80
CA LEU A 29 -24.32 -3.95 -39.10
C LEU A 29 -25.25 -3.65 -37.94
N GLU A 30 -26.55 -3.83 -38.09
CA GLU A 30 -27.52 -3.67 -37.01
C GLU A 30 -27.25 -4.63 -35.86
N THR A 31 -26.92 -5.90 -36.17
CA THR A 31 -26.53 -6.89 -35.15
C THR A 31 -25.24 -6.48 -34.44
N GLN A 32 -24.25 -5.98 -35.17
CA GLN A 32 -23.00 -5.48 -34.59
C GLN A 32 -23.24 -4.26 -33.71
N ILE A 33 -24.05 -3.30 -34.14
CA ILE A 33 -24.42 -2.13 -33.34
C ILE A 33 -25.10 -2.54 -32.03
N ARG A 34 -26.04 -3.47 -32.09
CA ARG A 34 -26.74 -3.98 -30.90
C ARG A 34 -25.77 -4.65 -29.94
N THR A 35 -24.86 -5.47 -30.43
CA THR A 35 -23.84 -6.16 -29.64
C THR A 35 -22.88 -5.17 -29.02
N ASN A 36 -22.38 -4.21 -29.80
CA ASN A 36 -21.45 -3.19 -29.33
C ASN A 36 -22.08 -2.29 -28.26
N LYS A 37 -23.35 -1.86 -28.43
CA LYS A 37 -24.07 -1.10 -27.40
C LYS A 37 -24.19 -1.88 -26.09
N ARG A 38 -24.52 -3.18 -26.16
CA ARG A 38 -24.59 -4.04 -24.98
C ARG A 38 -23.23 -4.17 -24.28
N ASN A 39 -22.17 -4.38 -25.07
CA ASN A 39 -20.81 -4.49 -24.54
C ASN A 39 -20.36 -3.16 -23.92
N PHE A 40 -20.64 -2.03 -24.54
CA PHE A 40 -20.33 -0.71 -24.00
C PHE A 40 -20.94 -0.50 -22.61
N ILE A 41 -22.24 -0.74 -22.47
CA ILE A 41 -22.94 -0.62 -21.18
C ILE A 41 -22.35 -1.58 -20.13
N ARG A 42 -21.98 -2.81 -20.56
CA ARG A 42 -21.35 -3.79 -19.66
C ARG A 42 -19.99 -3.33 -19.18
N HIS A 43 -19.16 -2.80 -20.08
CA HIS A 43 -17.84 -2.28 -19.73
C HIS A 43 -17.92 -1.04 -18.85
N GLU A 44 -18.88 -0.16 -19.11
CA GLU A 44 -19.11 1.02 -18.28
C GLU A 44 -19.50 0.63 -16.83
N LYS A 45 -20.43 -0.31 -16.68
CA LYS A 45 -20.79 -0.84 -15.35
C LYS A 45 -19.61 -1.53 -14.67
N ALA A 46 -18.82 -2.32 -15.39
CA ALA A 46 -17.64 -2.98 -14.85
C ALA A 46 -16.62 -1.94 -14.35
N LEU A 47 -16.39 -0.88 -15.10
CA LEU A 47 -15.50 0.22 -14.71
C LEU A 47 -15.96 0.90 -13.43
N GLN A 48 -17.26 1.17 -13.30
CA GLN A 48 -17.84 1.75 -12.06
C GLN A 48 -17.62 0.85 -10.86
N ILE A 49 -17.83 -0.46 -11.00
CA ILE A 49 -17.59 -1.44 -9.93
C ILE A 49 -16.12 -1.45 -9.52
N VAL A 50 -15.19 -1.52 -10.48
CA VAL A 50 -13.76 -1.51 -10.20
C VAL A 50 -13.32 -0.22 -9.49
N LYS A 51 -13.81 0.94 -9.95
CA LYS A 51 -13.56 2.22 -9.28
C LYS A 51 -14.08 2.23 -7.83
N HIS A 52 -15.30 1.75 -7.62
CA HIS A 52 -15.89 1.70 -6.27
C HIS A 52 -15.09 0.79 -5.32
N VAL A 53 -14.72 -0.41 -5.79
CA VAL A 53 -13.89 -1.35 -5.01
C VAL A 53 -12.53 -0.73 -4.72
N GLY A 54 -11.90 -0.09 -5.71
CA GLY A 54 -10.62 0.60 -5.53
C GLY A 54 -10.67 1.66 -4.43
N LEU A 55 -11.65 2.56 -4.49
CA LEU A 55 -11.84 3.61 -3.48
C LEU A 55 -12.11 3.03 -2.07
N LYS A 56 -12.91 1.98 -1.99
CA LYS A 56 -13.17 1.31 -0.70
C LYS A 56 -11.89 0.69 -0.12
N THR A 57 -11.10 0.04 -0.97
CA THR A 57 -9.81 -0.56 -0.55
C THR A 57 -8.82 0.52 -0.09
N GLN A 58 -8.73 1.65 -0.80
CA GLN A 58 -7.90 2.79 -0.40
C GLN A 58 -8.30 3.33 0.97
N LYS A 59 -9.59 3.56 1.23
CA LYS A 59 -10.08 4.01 2.54
C LYS A 59 -9.79 3.03 3.68
N GLN A 60 -9.91 1.73 3.43
CA GLN A 60 -9.55 0.73 4.42
C GLN A 60 -8.06 0.73 4.74
N LEU A 61 -7.21 0.90 3.72
CA LEU A 61 -5.77 0.98 3.88
C LEU A 61 -5.36 2.26 4.63
N GLU A 62 -5.93 3.41 4.26
CA GLU A 62 -5.77 4.70 4.94
C GLU A 62 -6.06 4.56 6.44
N TYR A 63 -7.26 4.06 6.77
CA TYR A 63 -7.66 3.87 8.16
C TYR A 63 -6.70 2.95 8.92
N HIS A 64 -6.36 1.80 8.33
CA HIS A 64 -5.51 0.82 9.00
C HIS A 64 -4.09 1.36 9.28
N LEU A 65 -3.47 2.02 8.29
CA LEU A 65 -2.14 2.62 8.47
C LEU A 65 -2.17 3.76 9.47
N ALA A 66 -3.14 4.67 9.34
CA ALA A 66 -3.27 5.82 10.23
C ALA A 66 -3.51 5.39 11.68
N GLU A 67 -4.36 4.41 11.91
CA GLU A 67 -4.66 3.89 13.25
C GLU A 67 -3.44 3.23 13.90
N GLN A 68 -2.76 2.32 13.19
CA GLN A 68 -1.62 1.59 13.77
C GLN A 68 -0.46 2.52 14.13
N VAL A 69 -0.14 3.48 13.26
CA VAL A 69 0.91 4.46 13.54
C VAL A 69 0.50 5.39 14.68
N SER A 70 -0.74 5.87 14.67
CA SER A 70 -1.22 6.76 15.75
C SER A 70 -1.22 6.08 17.11
N LEU A 71 -1.60 4.80 17.19
CA LEU A 71 -1.50 4.01 18.41
C LEU A 71 -0.05 3.88 18.91
N ALA A 72 0.90 3.64 18.02
CA ALA A 72 2.32 3.59 18.39
C ALA A 72 2.83 4.94 18.90
N MET A 73 2.40 6.04 18.28
CA MET A 73 2.73 7.38 18.71
C MET A 73 2.12 7.72 20.09
N ASP A 74 0.85 7.37 20.30
CA ASP A 74 0.15 7.57 21.58
C ASP A 74 0.85 6.79 22.72
N ALA A 75 1.43 5.64 22.43
CA ALA A 75 2.11 4.83 23.44
C ALA A 75 3.52 5.33 23.79
N VAL A 76 4.20 6.04 22.88
CA VAL A 76 5.55 6.56 23.11
C VAL A 76 5.55 7.99 23.63
N PHE A 77 4.68 8.87 23.15
CA PHE A 77 4.70 10.30 23.40
C PHE A 77 3.50 10.77 24.24
N ASP A 78 3.72 11.72 25.13
CA ASP A 78 2.65 12.33 25.94
C ASP A 78 1.79 13.31 25.14
N ASP A 79 2.37 13.97 24.10
CA ASP A 79 1.66 14.82 23.15
C ASP A 79 1.97 14.31 21.70
N PRO A 80 1.27 13.24 21.30
CA PRO A 80 1.61 12.50 20.09
C PRO A 80 1.15 13.19 18.82
N TYR A 81 1.84 12.88 17.73
CA TYR A 81 1.34 13.11 16.39
C TYR A 81 0.38 11.99 15.97
N ARG A 82 -0.57 12.32 15.11
CA ARG A 82 -1.40 11.32 14.42
C ARG A 82 -1.01 11.27 12.96
N LEU A 83 -0.97 10.06 12.40
CA LEU A 83 -0.74 9.90 10.98
C LEU A 83 -2.05 10.10 10.21
N LYS A 84 -1.99 10.91 9.16
CA LYS A 84 -3.00 11.03 8.12
C LYS A 84 -2.41 10.49 6.81
N VAL A 85 -3.18 9.67 6.12
CA VAL A 85 -2.80 9.07 4.84
C VAL A 85 -3.80 9.55 3.80
N ASP A 86 -3.36 10.32 2.82
CA ASP A 86 -4.21 10.82 1.75
C ASP A 86 -3.85 10.14 0.43
N PHE A 87 -4.86 9.61 -0.28
CA PHE A 87 -4.71 9.09 -1.64
C PHE A 87 -5.13 10.15 -2.64
N LEU A 88 -4.17 10.62 -3.43
CA LEU A 88 -4.35 11.68 -4.40
C LEU A 88 -4.25 11.12 -5.82
N GLU A 89 -5.14 11.53 -6.70
CA GLU A 89 -5.02 11.22 -8.13
C GLU A 89 -4.24 12.34 -8.83
N LYS A 90 -2.98 12.06 -9.23
CA LYS A 90 -2.15 12.98 -9.98
C LYS A 90 -1.74 12.35 -11.31
N ARG A 91 -2.03 13.04 -12.42
CA ARG A 91 -1.65 12.60 -13.78
C ARG A 91 -2.09 11.16 -14.13
N GLY A 92 -3.30 10.77 -13.68
CA GLY A 92 -3.85 9.43 -13.92
C GLY A 92 -3.18 8.31 -13.12
N LYS A 93 -2.39 8.66 -12.09
CA LYS A 93 -1.80 7.72 -11.13
C LYS A 93 -2.27 8.05 -9.72
N THR A 94 -2.44 7.03 -8.91
CA THR A 94 -2.69 7.21 -7.48
C THR A 94 -1.36 7.40 -6.76
N GLU A 95 -1.20 8.54 -6.09
CA GLU A 95 -0.08 8.84 -5.19
C GLU A 95 -0.57 8.79 -3.75
N VAL A 96 0.34 8.50 -2.83
CA VAL A 96 0.07 8.50 -1.39
C VAL A 96 0.84 9.65 -0.76
N GLU A 97 0.14 10.50 -0.02
CA GLU A 97 0.74 11.56 0.79
C GLU A 97 0.57 11.19 2.26
N LEU A 98 1.68 11.26 3.00
CA LEU A 98 1.69 11.04 4.44
C LEU A 98 1.84 12.39 5.14
N LEU A 99 0.92 12.69 6.03
CA LEU A 99 0.93 13.90 6.83
C LEU A 99 0.88 13.55 8.32
N PHE A 100 1.52 14.36 9.14
CA PHE A 100 1.28 14.35 10.56
C PHE A 100 0.27 15.42 10.93
N THR A 101 -0.61 15.08 11.84
CA THR A 101 -1.55 16.03 12.43
C THR A 101 -1.29 16.17 13.92
N ARG A 102 -1.26 17.39 14.40
CA ARG A 102 -1.10 17.70 15.84
C ARG A 102 -1.74 19.06 16.15
N ARG A 103 -2.58 19.13 17.14
CA ARG A 103 -3.25 20.36 17.57
C ARG A 103 -4.00 21.08 16.45
N GLY A 104 -4.63 20.30 15.55
CA GLY A 104 -5.40 20.83 14.41
C GLY A 104 -4.57 21.32 13.21
N MET A 105 -3.23 21.18 13.25
CA MET A 105 -2.35 21.51 12.14
C MET A 105 -1.92 20.25 11.40
N GLU A 106 -1.82 20.32 10.09
CA GLU A 106 -1.33 19.25 9.20
C GLU A 106 -0.02 19.70 8.56
N PHE A 107 0.97 18.82 8.52
CA PHE A 107 2.27 19.11 7.92
C PHE A 107 2.99 17.82 7.50
N PRO A 108 3.91 17.90 6.52
CA PRO A 108 4.70 16.76 6.12
C PRO A 108 5.62 16.31 7.27
N PRO A 109 5.78 14.99 7.52
CA PRO A 109 6.64 14.49 8.58
C PRO A 109 8.10 14.92 8.43
N ILE A 110 8.62 14.82 7.21
CA ILE A 110 10.03 15.15 6.91
C ILE A 110 10.22 16.66 6.89
N GLY A 111 11.14 17.14 7.70
CA GLY A 111 11.49 18.56 7.81
C GLY A 111 10.61 19.37 8.78
N SER A 112 9.48 18.82 9.26
CA SER A 112 8.56 19.53 10.16
C SER A 112 8.36 18.83 11.50
N ALA A 113 8.51 17.50 11.56
CA ALA A 113 8.45 16.74 12.81
C ALA A 113 9.84 16.45 13.38
N GLY A 114 9.91 16.20 14.68
CA GLY A 114 11.14 15.73 15.31
C GLY A 114 11.54 14.33 14.82
N GLY A 115 12.84 14.06 14.68
CA GLY A 115 13.36 12.79 14.16
C GLY A 115 12.83 11.58 14.92
N GLY A 116 12.71 11.63 16.25
CA GLY A 116 12.17 10.52 17.05
C GLY A 116 10.72 10.17 16.71
N ALA A 117 9.89 11.14 16.33
CA ALA A 117 8.53 10.86 15.88
C ALA A 117 8.53 10.14 14.52
N ILE A 118 9.45 10.51 13.63
CA ILE A 118 9.63 9.84 12.35
C ILE A 118 10.12 8.41 12.55
N ASP A 119 11.04 8.18 13.49
CA ASP A 119 11.55 6.85 13.84
C ASP A 119 10.42 5.93 14.30
N VAL A 120 9.61 6.38 15.28
CA VAL A 120 8.47 5.60 15.80
C VAL A 120 7.45 5.31 14.70
N ALA A 121 7.10 6.31 13.90
CA ALA A 121 6.17 6.12 12.78
C ALA A 121 6.71 5.14 11.73
N SER A 122 8.02 5.18 11.43
CA SER A 122 8.67 4.29 10.47
C SER A 122 8.62 2.84 10.93
N VAL A 123 8.89 2.57 12.21
CA VAL A 123 8.76 1.22 12.78
C VAL A 123 7.31 0.74 12.75
N ALA A 124 6.37 1.59 13.18
CA ALA A 124 4.95 1.26 13.18
C ALA A 124 4.42 0.95 11.77
N LEU A 125 4.83 1.72 10.74
CA LEU A 125 4.49 1.45 9.34
C LEU A 125 5.04 0.11 8.85
N ARG A 126 6.28 -0.26 9.24
CA ARG A 126 6.87 -1.56 8.87
C ARG A 126 6.08 -2.71 9.49
N VAL A 127 5.69 -2.58 10.76
CA VAL A 127 4.86 -3.58 11.46
C VAL A 127 3.46 -3.65 10.85
N ALA A 128 2.82 -2.50 10.58
CA ALA A 128 1.52 -2.46 9.91
C ALA A 128 1.57 -3.11 8.53
N TYR A 129 2.58 -2.81 7.73
CA TYR A 129 2.80 -3.45 6.42
C TYR A 129 2.97 -4.96 6.56
N TRP A 130 3.79 -5.42 7.52
CA TRP A 130 3.98 -6.83 7.77
C TRP A 130 2.66 -7.52 8.17
N SER A 131 1.86 -6.91 9.04
CA SER A 131 0.57 -7.45 9.49
C SER A 131 -0.46 -7.60 8.36
N MET A 132 -0.38 -6.75 7.34
CA MET A 132 -1.26 -6.79 6.16
C MET A 132 -0.82 -7.82 5.10
N ARG A 133 0.40 -8.33 5.18
CA ARG A 133 0.88 -9.33 4.21
C ARG A 133 0.10 -10.62 4.32
N ARG A 134 -0.45 -11.05 3.21
CA ARG A 134 -1.16 -12.34 3.08
C ARG A 134 -0.24 -13.49 2.71
N ASP A 135 1.02 -13.23 2.41
CA ASP A 135 1.99 -14.25 2.05
C ASP A 135 2.48 -14.96 3.29
N LYS A 136 1.85 -16.11 3.60
CA LYS A 136 2.22 -16.99 4.71
C LYS A 136 3.57 -17.71 4.52
N LYS A 137 4.20 -17.60 3.35
CA LYS A 137 5.50 -18.24 3.07
C LYS A 137 6.68 -17.44 3.61
N ALA A 138 6.52 -16.14 3.85
CA ALA A 138 7.57 -15.34 4.44
C ALA A 138 7.73 -15.70 5.93
N ARG A 139 8.97 -15.88 6.38
CA ARG A 139 9.25 -16.07 7.81
C ARG A 139 8.86 -14.81 8.57
N PRO A 140 8.29 -14.95 9.79
CA PRO A 140 7.94 -13.83 10.63
C PRO A 140 9.20 -13.22 11.28
N LEU A 141 10.00 -12.52 10.48
CA LEU A 141 11.26 -11.90 10.88
C LEU A 141 11.29 -10.45 10.43
N LEU A 142 11.64 -9.55 11.36
CA LEU A 142 11.89 -8.13 11.14
C LEU A 142 13.29 -7.77 11.61
N LEU A 143 14.07 -7.15 10.75
CA LEU A 143 15.39 -6.62 11.07
C LEU A 143 15.29 -5.11 11.19
N LEU A 144 15.76 -4.56 12.31
CA LEU A 144 15.76 -3.13 12.62
C LEU A 144 17.19 -2.71 12.94
N ASP A 145 17.70 -1.75 12.20
CA ASP A 145 19.01 -1.16 12.41
C ASP A 145 18.83 0.24 12.98
N GLU A 146 19.24 0.44 14.22
CA GLU A 146 19.10 1.67 15.01
C GLU A 146 17.75 2.38 14.84
N PRO A 147 16.61 1.69 15.03
CA PRO A 147 15.30 2.19 14.63
C PRO A 147 14.85 3.43 15.40
N PHE A 148 15.49 3.75 16.51
CA PHE A 148 15.17 4.87 17.38
C PHE A 148 16.34 5.85 17.56
N SER A 149 17.19 5.96 16.54
CA SER A 149 18.42 6.77 16.59
C SER A 149 18.18 8.26 16.85
N GLN A 150 17.01 8.78 16.51
CA GLN A 150 16.62 10.17 16.74
C GLN A 150 15.69 10.35 17.96
N LEU A 151 15.30 9.26 18.62
CA LEU A 151 14.40 9.33 19.77
C LEU A 151 15.16 9.79 20.99
N LYS A 152 14.72 10.89 21.60
CA LYS A 152 15.35 11.48 22.77
C LYS A 152 14.50 11.27 24.02
N GLY A 153 15.19 11.09 25.16
CA GLY A 153 14.56 10.87 26.45
C GLY A 153 14.50 9.40 26.84
N GLU A 154 14.94 9.10 28.06
CA GLU A 154 14.99 7.72 28.58
C GLU A 154 13.62 7.07 28.64
N ASP A 155 12.59 7.79 29.11
CA ASP A 155 11.23 7.27 29.20
C ASP A 155 10.63 6.95 27.82
N ALA A 156 10.89 7.79 26.81
CA ALA A 156 10.41 7.54 25.45
C ALA A 156 11.10 6.30 24.84
N ASN A 157 12.42 6.15 25.06
CA ASN A 157 13.16 4.96 24.61
C ASN A 157 12.67 3.70 25.30
N ARG A 158 12.45 3.73 26.61
CA ARG A 158 11.91 2.59 27.38
C ARG A 158 10.53 2.18 26.86
N ARG A 159 9.63 3.17 26.64
CA ARG A 159 8.31 2.91 26.08
C ARG A 159 8.39 2.31 24.66
N ALA A 160 9.28 2.81 23.82
CA ALA A 160 9.48 2.29 22.46
C ALA A 160 9.99 0.83 22.46
N LEU A 161 10.95 0.49 23.33
CA LEU A 161 11.44 -0.89 23.48
C LEU A 161 10.34 -1.83 24.00
N SER A 162 9.57 -1.40 25.00
CA SER A 162 8.45 -2.17 25.54
C SER A 162 7.39 -2.48 24.45
N ILE A 163 7.09 -1.51 23.58
CA ILE A 163 6.18 -1.74 22.44
C ILE A 163 6.74 -2.76 21.46
N ILE A 164 8.04 -2.70 21.15
CA ILE A 164 8.70 -3.68 20.25
C ILE A 164 8.58 -5.10 20.83
N GLN A 165 8.83 -5.26 22.12
CA GLN A 165 8.68 -6.54 22.81
C GLN A 165 7.23 -7.04 22.75
N GLU A 166 6.27 -6.17 23.08
CA GLU A 166 4.86 -6.53 23.03
C GLU A 166 4.38 -6.92 21.63
N LEU A 167 4.80 -6.19 20.59
CA LEU A 167 4.51 -6.50 19.19
C LEU A 167 5.12 -7.84 18.77
N SER A 168 6.37 -8.11 19.17
CA SER A 168 7.05 -9.40 18.94
C SER A 168 6.20 -10.56 19.46
N HIS A 169 5.78 -10.47 20.71
CA HIS A 169 5.00 -11.52 21.37
C HIS A 169 3.58 -11.66 20.79
N LYS A 170 2.84 -10.55 20.62
CA LYS A 170 1.46 -10.58 20.09
C LYS A 170 1.37 -11.05 18.66
N LEU A 171 2.31 -10.63 17.81
CA LEU A 171 2.32 -10.97 16.39
C LEU A 171 3.11 -12.25 16.09
N LYS A 172 3.77 -12.85 17.09
CA LYS A 172 4.72 -13.96 16.93
C LYS A 172 5.78 -13.63 15.88
N LEU A 173 6.27 -12.40 15.93
CA LEU A 173 7.23 -11.84 15.00
C LEU A 173 8.60 -11.82 15.66
N GLN A 174 9.55 -12.56 15.09
CA GLN A 174 10.93 -12.48 15.53
C GLN A 174 11.51 -11.12 15.11
N ILE A 175 11.96 -10.34 16.08
CA ILE A 175 12.59 -9.04 15.84
C ILE A 175 14.06 -9.12 16.22
N ILE A 176 14.92 -8.77 15.28
CA ILE A 176 16.35 -8.57 15.55
C ILE A 176 16.61 -7.07 15.40
N MET A 177 17.07 -6.46 16.49
CA MET A 177 17.32 -5.02 16.54
C MET A 177 18.79 -4.77 16.87
N VAL A 178 19.43 -3.91 16.09
CA VAL A 178 20.72 -3.31 16.43
C VAL A 178 20.45 -2.02 17.16
N SER A 179 21.01 -1.85 18.34
CA SER A 179 20.93 -0.63 19.14
C SER A 179 22.32 -0.08 19.40
N ASP A 180 22.40 1.22 19.54
CA ASP A 180 23.63 1.91 19.90
C ASP A 180 23.79 2.12 21.42
N GLU A 181 24.89 2.73 21.82
CA GLU A 181 25.24 2.98 23.22
C GLU A 181 24.37 4.06 23.90
N ARG A 182 23.51 4.77 23.15
CA ARG A 182 22.61 5.82 23.70
C ARG A 182 21.44 5.24 24.50
N VAL A 183 21.08 4.01 24.21
CA VAL A 183 20.04 3.31 24.96
C VAL A 183 20.67 2.62 26.17
N PRO A 184 20.21 2.88 27.40
CA PRO A 184 20.74 2.24 28.59
C PRO A 184 20.71 0.70 28.47
N ARG A 185 21.84 0.07 28.79
CA ARG A 185 21.97 -1.39 28.68
C ARG A 185 20.89 -2.12 29.50
N GLU A 186 20.54 -1.58 30.63
CA GLU A 186 19.50 -2.15 31.52
C GLU A 186 18.13 -2.15 30.82
N ASP A 187 17.77 -1.09 30.10
CA ASP A 187 16.52 -1.01 29.35
C ASP A 187 16.49 -2.04 28.21
N ILE A 188 17.63 -2.27 27.53
CA ILE A 188 17.76 -3.32 26.49
C ILE A 188 17.57 -4.70 27.12
N MET A 189 18.24 -4.98 28.25
CA MET A 189 18.18 -6.28 28.93
C MET A 189 16.78 -6.59 29.43
N ASN A 190 16.02 -5.59 29.90
CA ASN A 190 14.68 -5.76 30.41
C ASN A 190 13.61 -5.98 29.32
N ASN A 191 13.90 -5.57 28.08
CA ASN A 191 12.94 -5.62 26.96
C ASN A 191 13.32 -6.60 25.83
N ALA A 192 14.42 -7.36 25.98
CA ALA A 192 14.85 -8.33 25.00
C ALA A 192 14.91 -9.74 25.58
N ASP A 193 14.45 -10.74 24.83
CA ASP A 193 14.56 -12.16 25.22
C ASP A 193 16.02 -12.63 25.17
N LYS A 194 16.85 -12.02 24.33
CA LYS A 194 18.27 -12.35 24.16
C LYS A 194 19.05 -11.15 23.68
N VAL A 195 20.21 -10.92 24.30
CA VAL A 195 21.10 -9.82 23.97
C VAL A 195 22.46 -10.34 23.54
N PHE A 196 22.95 -9.83 22.43
CA PHE A 196 24.29 -10.10 21.92
C PHE A 196 25.10 -8.81 21.95
N GLN A 197 26.23 -8.85 22.68
CA GLN A 197 27.18 -7.75 22.68
C GLN A 197 28.27 -8.03 21.67
N VAL A 198 28.49 -7.10 20.74
CA VAL A 198 29.60 -7.18 19.79
C VAL A 198 30.71 -6.24 20.24
N VAL A 199 31.89 -6.79 20.49
CA VAL A 199 33.06 -6.04 20.93
C VAL A 199 34.17 -6.22 19.92
N GLN A 200 34.81 -5.13 19.48
CA GLN A 200 35.96 -5.21 18.60
C GLN A 200 37.25 -5.42 19.45
N GLY A 201 37.94 -6.50 19.18
CA GLY A 201 39.23 -6.76 19.80
C GLY A 201 40.35 -5.81 19.32
N LYS A 202 41.46 -5.76 20.02
CA LYS A 202 42.63 -4.96 19.65
C LYS A 202 43.26 -5.37 18.31
N ASP A 203 43.00 -6.57 17.89
CA ASP A 203 43.38 -7.18 16.60
C ASP A 203 42.44 -6.85 15.44
N GLY A 204 41.41 -6.04 15.68
CA GLY A 204 40.39 -5.70 14.70
C GLY A 204 39.30 -6.79 14.50
N ILE A 205 39.42 -7.91 15.21
CA ILE A 205 38.44 -9.00 15.10
C ILE A 205 37.27 -8.74 16.06
N SER A 206 36.04 -8.83 15.55
CA SER A 206 34.82 -8.70 16.36
C SER A 206 34.51 -9.97 17.11
N GLN A 207 34.22 -9.87 18.41
CA GLN A 207 33.80 -10.95 19.28
C GLN A 207 32.35 -10.76 19.69
N ILE A 208 31.57 -11.85 19.73
CA ILE A 208 30.15 -11.82 20.10
C ILE A 208 30.00 -12.50 21.44
N ASN A 209 29.53 -11.76 22.43
CA ASN A 209 29.20 -12.27 23.75
C ASN A 209 27.69 -12.33 23.91
N VAL A 210 27.18 -13.43 24.46
CA VAL A 210 25.78 -13.56 24.87
C VAL A 210 25.65 -13.04 26.30
N LEU A 211 24.70 -12.14 26.53
CA LEU A 211 24.43 -11.52 27.84
C LEU A 211 23.19 -12.12 28.46
#